data_8bba46fddb3beab62d557aa87db378ef
#
_entry.id   8bba46fddb3beab62d557aa87db378ef
#
_cell.length_a   1.000
_cell.length_b   1.000
_cell.length_c   1.000
_cell.angle_alpha   90.00
_cell.angle_beta   90.00
_cell.angle_gamma   90.00
#
_symmetry.space_group_name_H-M   'P 1'
#
loop_
_entity.id
_entity.type
_entity.pdbx_description
1 polymer ?
#
loop_
_entity_poly.entity_id
_entity_poly.type
_entity_poly.pdbx_seq_one_letter_code
_entity_poly.pdbx_strand_id
1 'polypeptide(L)'
;MDDKPALPLYRMYIGEAFSKGLPGTGLKFPLAVIEDGKRNVEKIRTLLAVDTLNNTLTFAGNVYEGETVRLCQTDHDRLVEGAGKAANLVMDGLSENKTNQTGLAILVSCVGRKGVMADSVGDEVKLVKQILGPQTSITGFYSYGEIAPRPNTTDSVLHNQTMTISYLSENVS
;
A
#
# COMPACT_ATOMS: atom_id res chain seq x y z
N MET A 1 -6.41 -4.81 -21.67
CA MET A 1 -7.18 -3.76 -20.96
C MET A 1 -8.08 -3.12 -21.99
N ASP A 2 -9.39 -3.21 -21.81
CA ASP A 2 -10.38 -2.67 -22.75
C ASP A 2 -10.11 -3.06 -24.23
N ASP A 3 -9.90 -4.35 -24.46
CA ASP A 3 -9.56 -4.95 -25.77
C ASP A 3 -8.27 -4.39 -26.43
N LYS A 4 -7.44 -3.66 -25.68
CA LYS A 4 -6.16 -3.13 -26.14
C LYS A 4 -4.99 -3.80 -25.43
N PRO A 5 -3.82 -3.90 -26.07
CA PRO A 5 -2.60 -4.37 -25.42
C PRO A 5 -2.30 -3.54 -24.17
N ALA A 6 -1.95 -4.21 -23.06
CA ALA A 6 -1.84 -3.56 -21.76
C ALA A 6 -0.68 -2.56 -21.68
N LEU A 7 0.51 -2.93 -22.20
CA LEU A 7 1.71 -2.08 -22.09
C LEU A 7 1.59 -0.75 -22.85
N PRO A 8 1.14 -0.70 -24.11
CA PRO A 8 0.92 0.57 -24.80
C PRO A 8 -0.09 1.47 -24.10
N LEU A 9 -1.18 0.90 -23.60
CA LEU A 9 -2.20 1.65 -22.87
C LEU A 9 -1.64 2.24 -21.56
N TYR A 10 -0.92 1.44 -20.80
CA TYR A 10 -0.27 1.88 -19.57
C TYR A 10 0.74 3.00 -19.83
N ARG A 11 1.60 2.86 -20.84
CA ARG A 11 2.56 3.89 -21.27
C ARG A 11 1.89 5.21 -21.64
N MET A 12 0.76 5.13 -22.35
CA MET A 12 -0.02 6.32 -22.72
C MET A 12 -0.48 7.10 -21.50
N TYR A 13 -0.96 6.40 -20.47
CA TYR A 13 -1.45 7.04 -19.25
C TYR A 13 -0.35 7.61 -18.35
N ILE A 14 0.79 6.93 -18.22
CA ILE A 14 1.90 7.43 -17.38
C ILE A 14 2.75 8.49 -18.09
N GLY A 15 2.63 8.60 -19.40
CA GLY A 15 3.38 9.55 -20.24
C GLY A 15 4.79 9.10 -20.59
N GLU A 16 5.37 9.77 -21.60
CA GLU A 16 6.66 9.39 -22.19
C GLU A 16 7.82 9.43 -21.19
N ALA A 17 7.84 10.45 -20.33
CA ALA A 17 8.92 10.65 -19.37
C ALA A 17 9.08 9.46 -18.40
N PHE A 18 7.97 8.92 -17.90
CA PHE A 18 7.99 7.77 -17.00
C PHE A 18 8.09 6.44 -17.72
N SER A 19 7.58 6.36 -18.95
CA SER A 19 7.62 5.13 -19.77
C SER A 19 9.02 4.62 -20.04
N LYS A 20 10.00 5.52 -20.14
CA LYS A 20 11.41 5.19 -20.42
C LYS A 20 12.08 4.46 -19.24
N GLY A 21 11.59 4.67 -18.01
CA GLY A 21 12.15 4.07 -16.81
C GLY A 21 11.43 2.78 -16.35
N LEU A 22 10.47 2.28 -17.13
CA LEU A 22 9.78 1.02 -16.79
C LEU A 22 10.75 -0.18 -16.80
N PRO A 23 10.56 -1.15 -15.88
CA PRO A 23 9.49 -1.24 -14.86
C PRO A 23 9.73 -0.40 -13.60
N GLY A 24 10.91 0.15 -13.36
CA GLY A 24 11.26 0.85 -12.11
C GLY A 24 10.34 2.02 -11.78
N THR A 25 10.05 2.89 -12.76
CA THR A 25 9.11 4.01 -12.59
C THR A 25 7.69 3.57 -12.32
N GLY A 26 7.33 2.33 -12.65
CA GLY A 26 6.02 1.73 -12.39
C GLY A 26 5.67 1.65 -10.90
N LEU A 27 6.67 1.70 -10.00
CA LEU A 27 6.43 1.80 -8.56
C LEU A 27 5.62 3.06 -8.19
N LYS A 28 5.72 4.13 -8.98
CA LYS A 28 4.95 5.36 -8.77
C LYS A 28 3.54 5.30 -9.36
N PHE A 29 3.23 4.28 -10.16
CA PHE A 29 1.98 4.17 -10.91
C PHE A 29 1.33 2.79 -10.73
N PRO A 30 0.99 2.37 -9.49
CA PRO A 30 0.31 1.11 -9.27
C PRO A 30 -1.11 1.12 -9.84
N LEU A 31 -1.68 -0.06 -10.05
CA LEU A 31 -3.10 -0.21 -10.33
C LEU A 31 -3.88 -0.42 -9.04
N ALA A 32 -4.99 0.30 -8.89
CA ALA A 32 -6.01 -0.03 -7.91
C ALA A 32 -7.07 -0.91 -8.58
N VAL A 33 -7.35 -2.07 -8.03
CA VAL A 33 -8.53 -2.86 -8.37
C VAL A 33 -9.70 -2.28 -7.61
N ILE A 34 -10.79 -2.02 -8.32
CA ILE A 34 -11.98 -1.37 -7.80
C ILE A 34 -13.06 -2.42 -7.62
N GLU A 35 -13.72 -2.41 -6.48
CA GLU A 35 -14.89 -3.25 -6.24
C GLU A 35 -16.03 -2.86 -7.18
N ASP A 36 -16.63 -3.85 -7.84
CA ASP A 36 -17.72 -3.62 -8.80
C ASP A 36 -18.87 -2.82 -8.18
N GLY A 37 -19.29 -1.78 -8.93
CA GLY A 37 -20.36 -0.89 -8.52
C GLY A 37 -20.01 0.10 -7.40
N LYS A 38 -18.77 0.06 -6.89
CA LYS A 38 -18.29 0.96 -5.84
C LYS A 38 -17.06 1.73 -6.30
N ARG A 39 -16.81 2.90 -5.66
CA ARG A 39 -15.58 3.67 -5.90
C ARG A 39 -14.43 3.25 -4.98
N ASN A 40 -14.67 2.24 -4.14
CA ASN A 40 -13.72 1.80 -3.14
C ASN A 40 -12.59 0.98 -3.76
N VAL A 41 -11.37 1.26 -3.34
CA VAL A 41 -10.21 0.45 -3.71
C VAL A 41 -10.27 -0.86 -2.92
N GLU A 42 -10.29 -1.98 -3.62
CA GLU A 42 -10.24 -3.30 -3.01
C GLU A 42 -8.81 -3.72 -2.69
N LYS A 43 -7.92 -3.55 -3.65
CA LYS A 43 -6.50 -3.95 -3.54
C LYS A 43 -5.62 -3.14 -4.48
N ILE A 44 -4.36 -2.96 -4.12
CA ILE A 44 -3.34 -2.33 -4.96
C ILE A 44 -2.48 -3.40 -5.61
N ARG A 45 -2.06 -3.17 -6.86
CA ARG A 45 -1.19 -4.04 -7.64
C ARG A 45 0.01 -3.26 -8.15
N THR A 46 1.19 -3.65 -7.68
CA THR A 46 2.48 -3.05 -8.06
C THR A 46 2.98 -3.68 -9.35
N LEU A 47 3.41 -2.86 -10.31
CA LEU A 47 4.07 -3.34 -11.51
C LEU A 47 5.46 -3.90 -11.17
N LEU A 48 5.75 -5.12 -11.62
CA LEU A 48 7.04 -5.80 -11.44
C LEU A 48 7.86 -5.88 -12.73
N ALA A 49 7.19 -6.15 -13.86
CA ALA A 49 7.87 -6.32 -15.13
C ALA A 49 7.01 -5.87 -16.32
N VAL A 50 7.68 -5.60 -17.43
CA VAL A 50 7.05 -5.33 -18.72
C VAL A 50 7.63 -6.26 -19.78
N ASP A 51 6.79 -6.82 -20.61
CA ASP A 51 7.18 -7.58 -21.79
C ASP A 51 6.86 -6.76 -23.03
N THR A 52 7.90 -6.26 -23.68
CA THR A 52 7.78 -5.41 -24.88
C THR A 52 7.46 -6.21 -26.14
N LEU A 53 7.75 -7.51 -26.16
CA LEU A 53 7.46 -8.37 -27.31
C LEU A 53 5.97 -8.70 -27.37
N ASN A 54 5.40 -9.08 -26.20
CA ASN A 54 4.00 -9.48 -26.09
C ASN A 54 3.09 -8.33 -25.64
N ASN A 55 3.64 -7.13 -25.37
CA ASN A 55 2.91 -5.96 -24.89
C ASN A 55 2.14 -6.22 -23.60
N THR A 56 2.73 -7.00 -22.67
CA THR A 56 2.10 -7.37 -21.40
C THR A 56 2.77 -6.70 -20.20
N LEU A 57 2.04 -6.73 -19.09
CA LEU A 57 2.46 -6.21 -17.79
C LEU A 57 2.37 -7.33 -16.75
N THR A 58 3.39 -7.46 -15.90
CA THR A 58 3.38 -8.38 -14.75
C THR A 58 3.26 -7.59 -13.47
N PHE A 59 2.26 -7.92 -12.65
CA PHE A 59 2.02 -7.31 -11.35
C PHE A 59 2.37 -8.26 -10.20
N ALA A 60 2.58 -7.71 -9.01
CA ALA A 60 2.91 -8.46 -7.79
C ALA A 60 1.75 -9.31 -7.23
N GLY A 61 0.58 -9.23 -7.83
CA GLY A 61 -0.58 -10.06 -7.51
C GLY A 61 -1.56 -10.05 -8.68
N ASN A 62 -2.49 -10.99 -8.66
CA ASN A 62 -3.41 -11.20 -9.77
C ASN A 62 -4.31 -9.98 -10.02
N VAL A 63 -4.52 -9.72 -11.29
CA VAL A 63 -5.58 -8.89 -11.85
C VAL A 63 -6.37 -9.81 -12.76
N TYR A 64 -7.63 -10.06 -12.44
CA TYR A 64 -8.46 -10.99 -13.18
C TYR A 64 -9.19 -10.31 -14.34
N GLU A 65 -9.53 -11.10 -15.34
CA GLU A 65 -10.39 -10.65 -16.43
C GLU A 65 -11.76 -10.21 -15.88
N GLY A 66 -12.26 -9.09 -16.37
CA GLY A 66 -13.50 -8.48 -15.89
C GLY A 66 -13.34 -7.53 -14.69
N GLU A 67 -12.21 -7.57 -13.96
CA GLU A 67 -11.98 -6.60 -12.89
C GLU A 67 -11.79 -5.17 -13.44
N THR A 68 -12.43 -4.22 -12.79
CA THR A 68 -12.21 -2.78 -13.07
C THR A 68 -10.93 -2.32 -12.37
N VAL A 69 -10.03 -1.71 -13.13
CA VAL A 69 -8.78 -1.15 -12.59
C VAL A 69 -8.68 0.34 -12.85
N ARG A 70 -8.05 1.04 -11.93
CA ARG A 70 -7.72 2.47 -12.03
C ARG A 70 -6.23 2.67 -11.86
N LEU A 71 -5.60 3.42 -12.76
CA LEU A 71 -4.24 3.86 -12.57
C LEU A 71 -4.17 4.84 -11.40
N CYS A 72 -3.28 4.58 -10.46
CA CYS A 72 -2.98 5.46 -9.35
C CYS A 72 -1.61 6.10 -9.55
N GLN A 73 -1.40 7.20 -8.86
CA GLN A 73 -0.09 7.83 -8.73
C GLN A 73 0.23 7.97 -7.25
N THR A 74 1.46 7.62 -6.89
CA THR A 74 1.96 7.80 -5.52
C THR A 74 3.29 8.55 -5.52
N ASP A 75 3.56 9.18 -4.39
CA ASP A 75 4.78 9.89 -4.06
C ASP A 75 5.10 9.68 -2.58
N HIS A 76 6.19 10.28 -2.12
CA HIS A 76 6.62 10.21 -0.72
C HIS A 76 5.50 10.64 0.25
N ASP A 77 4.91 11.81 0.04
CA ASP A 77 3.97 12.41 1.00
C ASP A 77 2.69 11.56 1.13
N ARG A 78 2.18 11.05 0.02
CA ARG A 78 1.01 10.16 0.01
C ARG A 78 1.27 8.82 0.70
N LEU A 79 2.51 8.31 0.61
CA LEU A 79 2.89 7.11 1.33
C LEU A 79 2.96 7.36 2.84
N VAL A 80 3.58 8.46 3.26
CA VAL A 80 3.63 8.87 4.68
C VAL A 80 2.22 9.08 5.23
N GLU A 81 1.35 9.81 4.49
CA GLU A 81 -0.06 9.97 4.85
C GLU A 81 -0.79 8.62 4.99
N GLY A 82 -0.53 7.68 4.08
CA GLY A 82 -1.09 6.34 4.14
C GLY A 82 -0.68 5.56 5.39
N ALA A 83 0.57 5.68 5.83
CA ALA A 83 1.04 5.11 7.09
C ALA A 83 0.35 5.75 8.30
N GLY A 84 0.16 7.07 8.27
CA GLY A 84 -0.61 7.80 9.29
C GLY A 84 -2.06 7.33 9.37
N LYS A 85 -2.73 7.10 8.23
CA LYS A 85 -4.09 6.54 8.20
C LYS A 85 -4.15 5.15 8.83
N ALA A 86 -3.17 4.29 8.55
CA ALA A 86 -3.10 2.97 9.18
C ALA A 86 -2.94 3.06 10.71
N ALA A 87 -2.11 4.01 11.20
CA ALA A 87 -1.95 4.25 12.63
C ALA A 87 -3.24 4.78 13.28
N ASN A 88 -3.97 5.69 12.61
CA ASN A 88 -5.26 6.19 13.11
C ASN A 88 -6.30 5.06 13.22
N LEU A 89 -6.37 4.14 12.24
CA LEU A 89 -7.25 2.97 12.32
C LEU A 89 -6.95 2.09 13.55
N VAL A 90 -5.68 1.98 13.93
CA VAL A 90 -5.32 1.30 15.19
C VAL A 90 -5.89 2.06 16.39
N MET A 91 -5.69 3.38 16.44
CA MET A 91 -6.19 4.20 17.57
C MET A 91 -7.73 4.18 17.65
N ASP A 92 -8.42 4.25 16.53
CA ASP A 92 -9.89 4.17 16.47
C ASP A 92 -10.42 2.80 16.96
N GLY A 93 -9.63 1.74 16.76
CA GLY A 93 -9.96 0.39 17.24
C GLY A 93 -9.68 0.17 18.74
N LEU A 94 -8.94 1.08 19.39
CA LEU A 94 -8.66 1.00 20.81
C LEU A 94 -9.81 1.67 21.59
N SER A 95 -10.24 1.08 22.71
CA SER A 95 -11.17 1.74 23.63
C SER A 95 -10.49 2.98 24.25
N GLU A 96 -11.28 4.01 24.57
CA GLU A 96 -10.78 5.29 25.12
C GLU A 96 -9.85 5.12 26.34
N ASN A 97 -10.08 4.07 27.13
CA ASN A 97 -9.26 3.74 28.30
C ASN A 97 -7.87 3.13 27.96
N LYS A 98 -7.59 2.86 26.67
CA LYS A 98 -6.35 2.18 26.24
C LYS A 98 -5.34 3.12 25.57
N THR A 99 -5.67 4.38 25.35
CA THR A 99 -4.81 5.34 24.63
C THR A 99 -3.53 5.71 25.38
N ASN A 100 -3.44 5.46 26.69
CA ASN A 100 -2.25 5.72 27.52
C ASN A 100 -1.52 4.46 28.00
N GLN A 101 -1.86 3.29 27.45
CA GLN A 101 -1.21 2.04 27.85
C GLN A 101 0.10 1.82 27.07
N THR A 102 1.03 1.12 27.71
CA THR A 102 2.23 0.63 27.04
C THR A 102 1.82 -0.39 25.98
N GLY A 103 2.31 -0.21 24.76
CA GLY A 103 1.96 -1.07 23.63
C GLY A 103 3.17 -1.41 22.77
N LEU A 104 3.01 -2.43 21.97
CA LEU A 104 3.92 -2.83 20.90
C LEU A 104 3.21 -2.73 19.56
N ALA A 105 3.74 -1.90 18.67
CA ALA A 105 3.30 -1.84 17.26
C ALA A 105 4.29 -2.58 16.38
N ILE A 106 3.80 -3.53 15.59
CA ILE A 106 4.57 -4.25 14.57
C ILE A 106 4.13 -3.70 13.21
N LEU A 107 5.06 -3.01 12.53
CA LEU A 107 4.86 -2.42 11.22
C LEU A 107 5.38 -3.36 10.14
N VAL A 108 4.52 -3.75 9.21
CA VAL A 108 4.92 -4.46 8.00
C VAL A 108 4.66 -3.56 6.81
N SER A 109 5.73 -3.06 6.19
CA SER A 109 5.68 -2.12 5.07
C SER A 109 6.16 -2.79 3.80
N CYS A 110 5.48 -2.53 2.69
CA CYS A 110 5.87 -3.09 1.40
C CYS A 110 7.21 -2.51 0.91
N VAL A 111 8.09 -3.37 0.37
CA VAL A 111 9.35 -2.94 -0.25
C VAL A 111 9.13 -1.96 -1.42
N GLY A 112 7.99 -2.01 -2.09
CA GLY A 112 7.60 -1.02 -3.12
C GLY A 112 7.49 0.39 -2.57
N ARG A 113 7.04 0.57 -1.32
CA ARG A 113 7.03 1.87 -0.62
C ARG A 113 8.44 2.37 -0.38
N LYS A 114 9.33 1.48 0.12
CA LYS A 114 10.75 1.79 0.27
C LYS A 114 11.38 2.26 -1.05
N GLY A 115 11.05 1.60 -2.15
CA GLY A 115 11.54 1.98 -3.48
C GLY A 115 11.09 3.38 -3.94
N VAL A 116 9.89 3.82 -3.55
CA VAL A 116 9.39 5.17 -3.85
C VAL A 116 9.99 6.23 -2.93
N MET A 117 10.12 5.94 -1.63
CA MET A 117 10.59 6.88 -0.60
C MET A 117 12.12 7.02 -0.54
N ALA A 118 12.86 6.05 -1.06
CA ALA A 118 14.32 6.01 -1.05
C ALA A 118 14.90 6.27 0.36
N ASP A 119 15.69 7.32 0.54
CA ASP A 119 16.34 7.64 1.82
C ASP A 119 15.39 8.21 2.88
N SER A 120 14.15 8.55 2.50
CA SER A 120 13.15 9.16 3.40
C SER A 120 12.20 8.13 4.06
N VAL A 121 12.55 6.84 4.03
CA VAL A 121 11.73 5.76 4.62
C VAL A 121 11.44 5.92 6.13
N GLY A 122 12.28 6.68 6.84
CA GLY A 122 12.09 6.96 8.26
C GLY A 122 10.86 7.83 8.56
N ASP A 123 10.35 8.58 7.59
CA ASP A 123 9.28 9.55 7.82
C ASP A 123 7.93 8.88 8.07
N GLU A 124 7.66 7.73 7.42
CA GLU A 124 6.46 6.95 7.71
C GLU A 124 6.48 6.39 9.14
N VAL A 125 7.64 5.92 9.63
CA VAL A 125 7.78 5.39 11.00
C VAL A 125 7.65 6.52 12.03
N LYS A 126 8.22 7.71 11.73
CA LYS A 126 8.10 8.90 12.60
C LYS A 126 6.64 9.31 12.76
N LEU A 127 5.88 9.40 11.66
CA LEU A 127 4.46 9.77 11.74
C LEU A 127 3.65 8.73 12.50
N VAL A 128 3.87 7.44 12.25
CA VAL A 128 3.22 6.36 13.02
C VAL A 128 3.53 6.49 14.51
N LYS A 129 4.80 6.73 14.88
CA LYS A 129 5.20 6.91 16.27
C LYS A 129 4.52 8.12 16.94
N GLN A 130 4.39 9.23 16.19
CA GLN A 130 3.69 10.41 16.69
C GLN A 130 2.22 10.12 17.00
N ILE A 131 1.54 9.37 16.14
CA ILE A 131 0.12 9.02 16.28
C ILE A 131 -0.09 8.02 17.40
N LEU A 132 0.71 6.95 17.47
CA LEU A 132 0.58 5.90 18.47
C LEU A 132 1.09 6.32 19.87
N GLY A 133 1.83 7.42 19.93
CA GLY A 133 2.27 8.03 21.19
C GLY A 133 3.57 7.44 21.77
N PRO A 134 4.11 8.11 22.82
CA PRO A 134 5.44 7.82 23.37
C PRO A 134 5.52 6.46 24.07
N GLN A 135 4.42 5.94 24.60
CA GLN A 135 4.36 4.67 25.34
C GLN A 135 4.36 3.44 24.42
N THR A 136 4.26 3.63 23.10
CA THR A 136 4.28 2.53 22.13
C THR A 136 5.70 2.23 21.68
N SER A 137 6.16 1.00 21.90
CA SER A 137 7.35 0.47 21.25
C SER A 137 7.04 0.11 19.79
N ILE A 138 7.94 0.45 18.86
CA ILE A 138 7.76 0.16 17.44
C ILE A 138 8.84 -0.78 16.97
N THR A 139 8.45 -1.81 16.25
CA THR A 139 9.32 -2.71 15.50
C THR A 139 8.68 -3.04 14.15
N GLY A 140 9.41 -3.66 13.25
CA GLY A 140 8.84 -4.06 11.97
C GLY A 140 9.87 -4.42 10.94
N PHE A 141 9.40 -4.68 9.72
CA PHE A 141 10.24 -5.05 8.59
C PHE A 141 9.56 -4.70 7.26
N TYR A 142 10.35 -4.78 6.18
CA TYR A 142 9.82 -4.66 4.82
C TYR A 142 9.49 -6.04 4.25
N SER A 143 8.32 -6.14 3.58
CA SER A 143 7.82 -7.35 2.92
C SER A 143 7.60 -7.12 1.43
N TYR A 144 7.40 -8.19 0.67
CA TYR A 144 7.03 -8.12 -0.75
C TYR A 144 5.52 -8.05 -1.00
N GLY A 145 4.73 -8.13 0.05
CA GLY A 145 3.28 -8.00 0.03
C GLY A 145 2.71 -8.22 1.42
N GLU A 146 1.58 -7.63 1.70
CA GLU A 146 0.93 -7.62 2.99
C GLU A 146 -0.45 -8.29 2.88
N ILE A 147 -0.76 -9.19 3.82
CA ILE A 147 -2.10 -9.76 3.95
C ILE A 147 -2.81 -8.99 5.05
N ALA A 148 -3.87 -8.28 4.69
CA ALA A 148 -4.65 -7.48 5.63
C ALA A 148 -6.13 -7.48 5.24
N PRO A 149 -7.04 -7.20 6.18
CA PRO A 149 -8.45 -7.04 5.89
C PRO A 149 -8.70 -5.95 4.85
N ARG A 150 -9.68 -6.17 3.98
CA ARG A 150 -10.21 -5.10 3.15
C ARG A 150 -10.94 -4.09 4.04
N PRO A 151 -11.00 -2.80 3.63
CA PRO A 151 -11.77 -1.81 4.39
C PRO A 151 -13.21 -2.28 4.64
N ASN A 152 -13.65 -2.17 5.88
CA ASN A 152 -15.01 -2.53 6.33
C ASN A 152 -15.40 -4.01 6.13
N THR A 153 -14.44 -4.92 6.06
CA THR A 153 -14.69 -6.37 6.00
C THR A 153 -13.73 -7.11 6.94
N THR A 154 -14.02 -8.39 7.18
CA THR A 154 -13.12 -9.31 7.88
C THR A 154 -12.26 -10.15 6.94
N ASP A 155 -12.55 -10.07 5.63
CA ASP A 155 -11.82 -10.84 4.62
C ASP A 155 -10.45 -10.23 4.38
N SER A 156 -9.42 -11.04 4.55
CA SER A 156 -8.04 -10.62 4.27
C SER A 156 -7.65 -10.95 2.84
N VAL A 157 -6.99 -9.99 2.20
CA VAL A 157 -6.47 -10.14 0.83
C VAL A 157 -5.01 -9.69 0.77
N LEU A 158 -4.30 -10.16 -0.26
CA LEU A 158 -2.95 -9.69 -0.54
C LEU A 158 -3.00 -8.26 -1.08
N HIS A 159 -2.30 -7.38 -0.41
CA HIS A 159 -2.05 -6.01 -0.84
C HIS A 159 -0.60 -5.83 -1.29
N ASN A 160 -0.35 -4.81 -2.09
CA ASN A 160 0.97 -4.32 -2.44
C ASN A 160 1.05 -2.81 -2.14
N GLN A 161 2.25 -2.30 -1.89
CA GLN A 161 2.50 -0.89 -1.57
C GLN A 161 1.67 -0.36 -0.40
N THR A 162 1.34 -1.22 0.54
CA THR A 162 0.62 -0.87 1.76
C THR A 162 1.54 -0.91 2.98
N MET A 163 1.05 -0.42 4.09
CA MET A 163 1.59 -0.66 5.42
C MET A 163 0.49 -1.25 6.27
N THR A 164 0.78 -2.35 6.95
CA THR A 164 -0.08 -2.92 7.99
C THR A 164 0.54 -2.69 9.35
N ILE A 165 -0.30 -2.47 10.36
CA ILE A 165 0.11 -2.23 11.73
C ILE A 165 -0.67 -3.19 12.63
N SER A 166 0.06 -4.10 13.31
CA SER A 166 -0.49 -4.92 14.37
C SER A 166 -0.12 -4.28 15.71
N TYR A 167 -1.12 -4.00 16.54
CA TYR A 167 -0.94 -3.36 17.84
C TYR A 167 -1.30 -4.31 18.96
N LEU A 168 -0.42 -4.45 19.93
CA LEU A 168 -0.56 -5.29 21.11
C LEU A 168 -0.45 -4.41 22.34
N SER A 169 -1.40 -4.51 23.25
CA SER A 169 -1.35 -3.86 24.55
C SER A 169 -1.84 -4.80 25.64
N GLU A 170 -1.31 -4.64 26.84
CA GLU A 170 -1.81 -5.38 28.00
C GLU A 170 -3.12 -4.76 28.52
N ASN A 171 -4.05 -5.61 28.90
CA ASN A 171 -5.18 -5.17 29.69
C ASN A 171 -4.70 -5.06 31.15
N VAL A 172 -4.46 -3.84 31.64
CA VAL A 172 -4.29 -3.61 33.06
C VAL A 172 -5.70 -3.65 33.66
N SER A 173 -6.01 -4.75 34.35
CA SER A 173 -7.23 -4.92 35.16
C SER A 173 -7.13 -4.14 36.47
#